data_190d4fe0bfbf90cb8132e0199841d6f2
#
_entry.id   190d4fe0bfbf90cb8132e0199841d6f2
#
_cell.length_a   1.000
_cell.length_b   1.000
_cell.length_c   1.000
_cell.angle_alpha   90.00
_cell.angle_beta   90.00
_cell.angle_gamma   90.00
#
_symmetry.space_group_name_H-M   'P 1'
#
loop_
_entity.id
_entity.type
_entity.pdbx_description
1 polymer ?
#
loop_
_entity_poly.entity_id
_entity_poly.type
_entity_poly.pdbx_seq_one_letter_code
_entity_poly.pdbx_strand_id
1 'polypeptide(L)'
;PSFTSPSPNLCGALLSGHLWRGPHSLSYLFTSVSRPGRGEPRFIAIGCVDDTPLVRFDSDARKPRKEPRAWWIEQEGPEYWDEETRISKDNAQTLRGNLNTLRGYYNQSEARSHTIQSLFGCDVGPDRLLLRRYRQDAYDSGADYLALNEDLRSWTAADTAAQITKRKWETANVAEQERSYLQGTCVEWLQKYLEMGEDTLQRAEPPKTHVTRHPSSDLGVTLRCWALGFYPKEISLTWQREGQDQSQDMELVETRPSGDGTFQKWAALVVPPGEEQSYTCHVQHEGLQEPLTLRWDPPQTPVPIVGITVGLVLVLVAGAMVAGVVIWRKMRSGEKGGSYTQAAGSDSAQGSDVFLPMDPRGETLEGLDGEGVGAEGVPWVTGIFEGDV
;
A
#
# COMPACT_ATOMS: atom_id res chain seq x y z
N PRO A 1 -1.94 -34.47 -1.11
CA PRO A 1 -3.38 -34.36 -0.96
C PRO A 1 -3.83 -32.95 -1.27
N SER A 2 -4.63 -32.85 -2.32
CA SER A 2 -5.16 -31.63 -2.90
C SER A 2 -6.21 -31.02 -1.96
N PHE A 3 -6.08 -29.76 -1.62
CA PHE A 3 -7.14 -29.00 -1.00
C PHE A 3 -7.98 -28.34 -2.08
N THR A 4 -9.22 -28.80 -2.20
CA THR A 4 -10.27 -28.22 -3.04
C THR A 4 -10.88 -27.03 -2.28
N SER A 5 -10.94 -25.87 -2.92
CA SER A 5 -11.67 -24.68 -2.48
C SER A 5 -13.18 -24.93 -2.44
N PRO A 6 -13.91 -24.45 -1.43
CA PRO A 6 -15.36 -24.43 -1.48
C PRO A 6 -15.89 -23.20 -2.22
N SER A 7 -16.86 -23.45 -3.09
CA SER A 7 -17.62 -22.44 -3.84
C SER A 7 -18.45 -21.53 -2.92
N PRO A 8 -18.69 -20.26 -3.28
CA PRO A 8 -19.55 -19.37 -2.51
C PRO A 8 -21.01 -19.61 -2.85
N ASN A 9 -21.82 -20.03 -1.88
CA ASN A 9 -23.27 -19.97 -1.98
C ASN A 9 -23.79 -18.70 -1.28
N LEU A 10 -24.43 -17.87 -2.11
CA LEU A 10 -25.25 -16.73 -1.71
C LEU A 10 -26.44 -17.19 -0.85
N CYS A 11 -26.60 -16.58 0.32
CA CYS A 11 -27.92 -16.31 0.87
C CYS A 11 -27.85 -15.05 1.73
N GLY A 12 -28.58 -14.01 1.30
CA GLY A 12 -28.60 -12.71 1.93
C GLY A 12 -29.34 -12.68 3.25
N ALA A 13 -28.77 -11.94 4.20
CA ALA A 13 -29.51 -11.31 5.27
C ALA A 13 -29.00 -9.89 5.40
N LEU A 14 -29.88 -8.94 5.11
CA LEU A 14 -29.72 -7.51 5.36
C LEU A 14 -29.63 -7.29 6.88
N LEU A 15 -28.41 -7.19 7.38
CA LEU A 15 -28.12 -6.49 8.62
C LEU A 15 -27.19 -5.34 8.23
N SER A 16 -27.62 -4.13 8.53
CA SER A 16 -26.87 -2.89 8.39
C SER A 16 -25.70 -2.87 9.37
N GLY A 17 -24.66 -3.59 9.03
CA GLY A 17 -23.34 -3.53 9.59
C GLY A 17 -22.41 -3.48 8.38
N HIS A 18 -21.56 -2.49 8.30
CA HIS A 18 -20.55 -2.37 7.26
C HIS A 18 -19.75 -3.67 7.23
N LEU A 19 -20.00 -4.51 6.23
CA LEU A 19 -19.20 -5.72 5.98
C LEU A 19 -17.87 -5.25 5.40
N TRP A 20 -16.80 -5.52 6.09
CA TRP A 20 -15.46 -5.32 5.55
C TRP A 20 -15.27 -6.16 4.30
N ARG A 21 -14.57 -5.61 3.32
CA ARG A 21 -14.45 -6.26 2.00
C ARG A 21 -13.50 -7.46 1.98
N GLY A 22 -12.64 -7.63 3.00
CA GLY A 22 -11.65 -8.70 3.08
C GLY A 22 -11.19 -8.99 4.50
N PRO A 23 -10.23 -9.89 4.67
CA PRO A 23 -9.56 -10.05 5.95
C PRO A 23 -8.68 -8.85 6.24
N HIS A 24 -8.63 -8.44 7.52
CA HIS A 24 -7.80 -7.35 8.01
C HIS A 24 -6.83 -7.84 9.06
N SER A 25 -5.70 -7.17 9.20
CA SER A 25 -4.63 -7.52 10.11
C SER A 25 -4.13 -6.33 10.93
N LEU A 26 -3.80 -6.56 12.20
CA LEU A 26 -2.96 -5.68 13.00
C LEU A 26 -1.66 -6.39 13.29
N SER A 27 -0.55 -5.81 12.88
CA SER A 27 0.77 -6.39 13.06
C SER A 27 1.77 -5.40 13.63
N TYR A 28 2.69 -5.91 14.45
CA TYR A 28 3.83 -5.16 14.96
C TYR A 28 5.12 -5.88 14.62
N LEU A 29 6.09 -5.13 14.13
CA LEU A 29 7.47 -5.58 13.95
C LEU A 29 8.38 -4.74 14.83
N PHE A 30 9.06 -5.42 15.77
CA PHE A 30 10.13 -4.84 16.58
C PHE A 30 11.48 -5.30 16.05
N THR A 31 12.41 -4.41 15.96
CA THR A 31 13.79 -4.71 15.54
C THR A 31 14.76 -4.03 16.50
N SER A 32 15.63 -4.81 17.10
CA SER A 32 16.71 -4.30 17.94
C SER A 32 18.07 -4.73 17.38
N VAL A 33 18.97 -3.76 17.16
CA VAL A 33 20.28 -3.98 16.53
C VAL A 33 21.38 -3.49 17.47
N SER A 34 22.26 -4.39 17.90
CA SER A 34 23.43 -4.02 18.71
C SER A 34 24.47 -3.25 17.87
N ARG A 35 25.19 -2.34 18.53
CA ARG A 35 26.18 -1.45 17.88
C ARG A 35 27.51 -1.45 18.65
N PRO A 36 28.39 -2.41 18.38
CA PRO A 36 29.66 -2.53 19.09
C PRO A 36 30.45 -1.23 19.10
N GLY A 37 30.84 -0.76 20.28
CA GLY A 37 31.61 0.47 20.43
C GLY A 37 30.88 1.79 20.16
N ARG A 38 29.55 1.74 19.88
CA ARG A 38 28.74 2.92 19.55
C ARG A 38 27.59 3.19 20.51
N GLY A 39 27.61 2.61 21.70
CA GLY A 39 26.59 2.80 22.72
C GLY A 39 25.45 1.78 22.66
N GLU A 40 24.26 2.22 23.04
CA GLU A 40 23.08 1.36 23.16
C GLU A 40 22.61 0.80 21.82
N PRO A 41 21.99 -0.40 21.79
CA PRO A 41 21.30 -0.92 20.63
C PRO A 41 20.25 0.06 20.10
N ARG A 42 20.09 0.11 18.78
CA ARG A 42 18.97 0.83 18.19
C ARG A 42 17.74 -0.06 18.20
N PHE A 43 16.64 0.48 18.69
CA PHE A 43 15.34 -0.18 18.68
C PHE A 43 14.37 0.60 17.77
N ILE A 44 13.70 -0.14 16.89
CA ILE A 44 12.65 0.39 16.03
C ILE A 44 11.42 -0.48 16.21
N ALA A 45 10.27 0.14 16.47
CA ALA A 45 8.95 -0.51 16.44
C ALA A 45 8.10 0.09 15.33
N ILE A 46 7.47 -0.77 14.54
CA ILE A 46 6.53 -0.39 13.49
C ILE A 46 5.24 -1.17 13.74
N GLY A 47 4.10 -0.46 13.77
CA GLY A 47 2.77 -1.06 13.76
C GLY A 47 2.09 -0.77 12.43
N CYS A 48 1.38 -1.76 11.88
CA CYS A 48 0.64 -1.64 10.63
C CYS A 48 -0.77 -2.21 10.80
N VAL A 49 -1.74 -1.57 10.18
CA VAL A 49 -3.05 -2.16 9.87
C VAL A 49 -3.04 -2.50 8.40
N ASP A 50 -3.19 -3.78 8.08
CA ASP A 50 -2.97 -4.31 6.74
C ASP A 50 -1.58 -3.90 6.20
N ASP A 51 -1.54 -3.28 5.04
CA ASP A 51 -0.32 -2.76 4.43
C ASP A 51 -0.08 -1.26 4.75
N THR A 52 -0.90 -0.67 5.63
CA THR A 52 -0.83 0.75 5.97
C THR A 52 -0.05 0.95 7.27
N PRO A 53 1.09 1.67 7.24
CA PRO A 53 1.80 2.03 8.46
C PRO A 53 0.92 2.85 9.40
N LEU A 54 0.77 2.36 10.63
CA LEU A 54 -0.05 2.97 11.68
C LEU A 54 0.79 3.87 12.59
N VAL A 55 1.84 3.29 13.18
CA VAL A 55 2.70 3.94 14.18
C VAL A 55 4.15 3.54 14.00
N ARG A 56 5.06 4.40 14.47
CA ARG A 56 6.49 4.12 14.52
C ARG A 56 7.13 4.67 15.79
N PHE A 57 8.07 3.93 16.33
CA PHE A 57 9.01 4.37 17.36
C PHE A 57 10.45 4.12 16.89
N ASP A 58 11.36 5.04 17.17
CA ASP A 58 12.79 4.91 16.86
C ASP A 58 13.60 5.45 18.04
N SER A 59 14.39 4.58 18.69
CA SER A 59 15.19 4.96 19.85
C SER A 59 16.28 5.99 19.53
N ASP A 60 16.70 6.10 18.26
CA ASP A 60 17.71 7.06 17.81
C ASP A 60 17.12 8.44 17.47
N ALA A 61 15.82 8.60 17.52
CA ALA A 61 15.21 9.91 17.32
C ALA A 61 15.69 10.89 18.40
N ARG A 62 15.80 12.17 18.05
CA ARG A 62 16.23 13.22 19.00
C ARG A 62 15.39 13.28 20.29
N LYS A 63 14.10 12.97 20.16
CA LYS A 63 13.15 12.79 21.28
C LYS A 63 12.38 11.50 20.99
N PRO A 64 12.85 10.34 21.50
CA PRO A 64 12.19 9.08 21.18
C PRO A 64 10.75 9.06 21.72
N ARG A 65 9.80 9.06 20.78
CA ARG A 65 8.36 8.94 21.04
C ARG A 65 7.73 8.03 20.00
N LYS A 66 6.62 7.42 20.36
CA LYS A 66 5.73 6.78 19.40
C LYS A 66 5.08 7.87 18.55
N GLU A 67 5.14 7.73 17.25
CA GLU A 67 4.65 8.73 16.29
C GLU A 67 3.62 8.12 15.35
N PRO A 68 2.53 8.85 15.04
CA PRO A 68 1.57 8.41 14.02
C PRO A 68 2.22 8.33 12.64
N ARG A 69 1.70 7.43 11.81
CA ARG A 69 2.05 7.29 10.38
C ARG A 69 0.81 7.38 9.48
N ALA A 70 -0.38 7.26 10.05
CA ALA A 70 -1.65 7.50 9.39
C ALA A 70 -2.33 8.72 10.04
N TRP A 71 -2.94 9.57 9.24
CA TRP A 71 -3.57 10.81 9.71
C TRP A 71 -4.74 10.55 10.67
N TRP A 72 -5.47 9.48 10.46
CA TRP A 72 -6.66 9.15 11.26
C TRP A 72 -6.33 8.70 12.70
N ILE A 73 -5.11 8.18 12.97
CA ILE A 73 -4.67 7.85 14.34
C ILE A 73 -4.21 9.09 15.12
N GLU A 74 -3.96 10.23 14.45
CA GLU A 74 -3.55 11.47 15.13
C GLU A 74 -4.63 12.03 16.06
N GLN A 75 -5.89 11.56 15.91
CA GLN A 75 -7.00 11.95 16.80
C GLN A 75 -6.90 11.34 18.21
N GLU A 76 -6.06 10.33 18.43
CA GLU A 76 -5.84 9.78 19.77
C GLU A 76 -5.23 10.85 20.69
N GLY A 77 -5.70 10.88 21.96
CA GLY A 77 -5.30 11.87 22.95
C GLY A 77 -3.84 11.73 23.40
N PRO A 78 -3.33 12.74 24.12
CA PRO A 78 -1.95 12.75 24.60
C PRO A 78 -1.63 11.57 25.53
N GLU A 79 -2.59 11.10 26.31
CA GLU A 79 -2.45 9.95 27.21
C GLU A 79 -2.11 8.68 26.45
N TYR A 80 -2.76 8.45 25.30
CA TYR A 80 -2.46 7.34 24.39
C TYR A 80 -0.99 7.40 23.94
N TRP A 81 -0.55 8.55 23.43
CA TRP A 81 0.82 8.70 22.91
C TRP A 81 1.90 8.61 23.99
N ASP A 82 1.61 9.07 25.19
CA ASP A 82 2.53 8.96 26.34
C ASP A 82 2.66 7.52 26.79
N GLU A 83 1.57 6.77 26.89
CA GLU A 83 1.58 5.35 27.26
C GLU A 83 2.25 4.49 26.19
N GLU A 84 1.89 4.66 24.92
CA GLU A 84 2.51 3.98 23.78
C GLU A 84 4.03 4.23 23.71
N THR A 85 4.44 5.45 24.03
CA THR A 85 5.86 5.81 24.13
C THR A 85 6.54 5.12 25.29
N ARG A 86 5.90 5.04 26.45
CA ARG A 86 6.41 4.34 27.63
C ARG A 86 6.62 2.86 27.33
N ILE A 87 5.60 2.18 26.80
CA ILE A 87 5.67 0.77 26.43
C ILE A 87 6.79 0.51 25.41
N SER A 88 6.94 1.40 24.42
CA SER A 88 8.03 1.26 23.43
C SER A 88 9.42 1.38 24.02
N LYS A 89 9.62 2.25 25.03
CA LYS A 89 10.88 2.38 25.74
C LYS A 89 11.17 1.15 26.59
N ASP A 90 10.17 0.60 27.25
CA ASP A 90 10.32 -0.61 28.06
C ASP A 90 10.64 -1.83 27.17
N ASN A 91 9.99 -1.95 26.03
CA ASN A 91 10.33 -2.97 25.02
C ASN A 91 11.76 -2.82 24.49
N ALA A 92 12.23 -1.59 24.27
CA ALA A 92 13.62 -1.33 23.87
C ALA A 92 14.62 -1.82 24.91
N GLN A 93 14.33 -1.58 26.19
CA GLN A 93 15.17 -2.06 27.31
C GLN A 93 15.18 -3.59 27.40
N THR A 94 14.02 -4.22 27.26
CA THR A 94 13.88 -5.68 27.26
C THR A 94 14.67 -6.33 26.13
N LEU A 95 14.52 -5.84 24.88
CA LEU A 95 15.27 -6.40 23.75
C LEU A 95 16.77 -6.14 23.82
N ARG A 96 17.20 -5.08 24.48
CA ARG A 96 18.62 -4.87 24.81
C ARG A 96 19.15 -5.99 25.71
N GLY A 97 18.44 -6.35 26.78
CA GLY A 97 18.77 -7.50 27.62
C GLY A 97 18.79 -8.80 26.85
N ASN A 98 17.78 -9.02 26.01
CA ASN A 98 17.68 -10.20 25.16
C ASN A 98 18.87 -10.34 24.20
N LEU A 99 19.35 -9.24 23.59
CA LEU A 99 20.55 -9.25 22.73
C LEU A 99 21.79 -9.75 23.48
N ASN A 100 22.00 -9.30 24.73
CA ASN A 100 23.13 -9.75 25.55
C ASN A 100 23.01 -11.23 25.90
N THR A 101 21.83 -11.68 26.30
CA THR A 101 21.55 -13.07 26.65
C THR A 101 21.79 -14.00 25.46
N LEU A 102 21.25 -13.65 24.28
CA LEU A 102 21.42 -14.46 23.06
C LEU A 102 22.86 -14.51 22.60
N ARG A 103 23.58 -13.40 22.66
CA ARG A 103 25.02 -13.37 22.39
C ARG A 103 25.76 -14.38 23.27
N GLY A 104 25.37 -14.49 24.53
CA GLY A 104 25.92 -15.50 25.46
C GLY A 104 25.58 -16.91 25.06
N TYR A 105 24.31 -17.21 24.71
CA TYR A 105 23.88 -18.55 24.32
C TYR A 105 24.61 -19.06 23.07
N TYR A 106 24.90 -18.17 22.12
CA TYR A 106 25.62 -18.51 20.89
C TYR A 106 27.14 -18.34 20.99
N ASN A 107 27.67 -17.99 22.18
CA ASN A 107 29.10 -17.71 22.39
C ASN A 107 29.69 -16.74 21.36
N GLN A 108 28.95 -15.67 21.05
CA GLN A 108 29.32 -14.68 20.05
C GLN A 108 30.13 -13.54 20.63
N SER A 109 30.94 -12.91 19.78
CA SER A 109 31.81 -11.79 20.16
C SER A 109 31.04 -10.49 20.34
N GLU A 110 31.40 -9.68 21.34
CA GLU A 110 30.93 -8.30 21.52
C GLU A 110 31.32 -7.35 20.38
N ALA A 111 32.31 -7.73 19.57
CA ALA A 111 32.79 -6.90 18.47
C ALA A 111 31.86 -6.94 17.22
N ARG A 112 30.86 -7.83 17.21
CA ARG A 112 29.93 -7.98 16.08
C ARG A 112 28.57 -7.43 16.42
N SER A 113 27.89 -6.88 15.42
CA SER A 113 26.49 -6.45 15.50
C SER A 113 25.56 -7.65 15.38
N HIS A 114 24.56 -7.70 16.23
CA HIS A 114 23.52 -8.73 16.30
C HIS A 114 22.15 -8.10 16.24
N THR A 115 21.16 -8.81 15.73
CA THR A 115 19.81 -8.31 15.52
C THR A 115 18.78 -9.28 16.10
N ILE A 116 17.81 -8.74 16.84
CA ILE A 116 16.57 -9.44 17.18
C ILE A 116 15.43 -8.80 16.42
N GLN A 117 14.54 -9.62 15.89
CA GLN A 117 13.26 -9.19 15.36
C GLN A 117 12.14 -9.97 16.04
N SER A 118 11.03 -9.27 16.36
CA SER A 118 9.82 -9.87 16.89
C SER A 118 8.64 -9.40 16.04
N LEU A 119 7.96 -10.34 15.40
CA LEU A 119 6.75 -10.12 14.61
C LEU A 119 5.57 -10.78 15.32
N PHE A 120 4.52 -10.03 15.56
CA PHE A 120 3.30 -10.55 16.19
C PHE A 120 2.08 -9.76 15.72
N GLY A 121 0.91 -10.40 15.78
CA GLY A 121 -0.32 -9.78 15.33
C GLY A 121 -1.50 -10.73 15.28
N CYS A 122 -2.62 -10.19 14.80
CA CYS A 122 -3.88 -10.89 14.62
C CYS A 122 -4.53 -10.49 13.31
N ASP A 123 -5.21 -11.45 12.67
CA ASP A 123 -5.98 -11.26 11.46
C ASP A 123 -7.44 -11.56 11.75
N VAL A 124 -8.36 -10.75 11.24
CA VAL A 124 -9.81 -10.95 11.34
C VAL A 124 -10.44 -11.05 9.95
N GLY A 125 -11.50 -11.83 9.84
CA GLY A 125 -12.27 -11.96 8.61
C GLY A 125 -13.24 -10.80 8.37
N PRO A 126 -13.91 -10.79 7.19
CA PRO A 126 -14.96 -9.81 6.88
C PRO A 126 -16.13 -9.87 7.85
N ASP A 127 -16.34 -11.02 8.49
CA ASP A 127 -17.33 -11.27 9.53
C ASP A 127 -16.87 -10.84 10.93
N ARG A 128 -15.70 -10.18 11.02
CA ARG A 128 -15.04 -9.77 12.27
C ARG A 128 -14.59 -10.93 13.15
N LEU A 129 -14.63 -12.15 12.65
CA LEU A 129 -14.14 -13.31 13.37
C LEU A 129 -12.63 -13.42 13.23
N LEU A 130 -12.00 -13.84 14.29
CA LEU A 130 -10.56 -14.03 14.35
C LEU A 130 -10.13 -15.20 13.44
N LEU A 131 -9.28 -14.91 12.46
CA LEU A 131 -8.75 -15.89 11.50
C LEU A 131 -7.40 -16.44 11.94
N ARG A 132 -6.49 -15.57 12.37
CA ARG A 132 -5.11 -15.93 12.67
C ARG A 132 -4.54 -15.09 13.79
N ARG A 133 -3.62 -15.68 14.55
CA ARG A 133 -2.79 -15.04 15.58
C ARG A 133 -1.40 -15.59 15.47
N TYR A 134 -0.42 -14.74 15.64
CA TYR A 134 0.97 -15.16 15.49
C TYR A 134 1.92 -14.34 16.35
N ARG A 135 2.96 -15.00 16.83
CA ARG A 135 4.17 -14.40 17.37
C ARG A 135 5.37 -15.21 16.93
N GLN A 136 6.36 -14.54 16.37
CA GLN A 136 7.59 -15.12 15.89
C GLN A 136 8.77 -14.22 16.22
N ASP A 137 9.78 -14.80 16.85
CA ASP A 137 11.02 -14.13 17.17
C ASP A 137 12.16 -14.71 16.33
N ALA A 138 13.01 -13.84 15.78
CA ALA A 138 14.15 -14.19 14.95
C ALA A 138 15.43 -13.57 15.53
N TYR A 139 16.56 -14.24 15.32
CA TYR A 139 17.88 -13.78 15.74
C TYR A 139 18.87 -13.81 14.55
N ASP A 140 19.67 -12.75 14.43
CA ASP A 140 20.66 -12.53 13.38
C ASP A 140 20.05 -12.61 11.96
N SER A 141 20.43 -13.52 11.12
CA SER A 141 20.08 -13.59 9.68
C SER A 141 18.59 -13.66 9.33
N GLY A 142 17.69 -13.32 10.28
CA GLY A 142 16.23 -13.48 10.09
C GLY A 142 15.76 -14.92 10.18
N ALA A 143 16.64 -15.84 10.62
CA ALA A 143 16.26 -17.21 10.90
C ALA A 143 15.38 -17.25 12.15
N ASP A 144 14.37 -18.11 12.12
CA ASP A 144 13.48 -18.35 13.24
C ASP A 144 14.29 -18.73 14.48
N TYR A 145 13.95 -18.11 15.60
CA TYR A 145 14.48 -18.44 16.92
C TYR A 145 13.43 -19.15 17.75
N LEU A 146 12.28 -18.49 17.94
CA LEU A 146 11.18 -19.02 18.73
C LEU A 146 9.85 -18.56 18.14
N ALA A 147 8.90 -19.48 17.97
CA ALA A 147 7.57 -19.18 17.47
C ALA A 147 6.50 -19.73 18.40
N LEU A 148 5.45 -18.92 18.63
CA LEU A 148 4.24 -19.37 19.32
C LEU A 148 3.42 -20.24 18.36
N ASN A 149 3.06 -21.44 18.80
CA ASN A 149 2.26 -22.36 18.00
C ASN A 149 0.80 -21.87 17.89
N GLU A 150 0.05 -22.41 16.94
CA GLU A 150 -1.35 -22.05 16.67
C GLU A 150 -2.27 -22.29 17.88
N ASP A 151 -1.89 -23.23 18.78
CA ASP A 151 -2.61 -23.48 20.03
C ASP A 151 -2.51 -22.34 21.05
N LEU A 152 -1.60 -21.38 20.83
CA LEU A 152 -1.25 -20.26 21.69
C LEU A 152 -0.86 -20.69 23.13
N ARG A 153 -0.35 -21.89 23.29
CA ARG A 153 0.02 -22.50 24.59
C ARG A 153 1.41 -23.08 24.59
N SER A 154 1.96 -23.35 23.44
CA SER A 154 3.25 -24.00 23.28
C SER A 154 4.15 -23.23 22.29
N TRP A 155 5.44 -23.45 22.40
CA TRP A 155 6.47 -22.81 21.60
C TRP A 155 7.23 -23.81 20.74
N THR A 156 7.58 -23.41 19.53
CA THR A 156 8.52 -24.11 18.67
C THR A 156 9.86 -23.39 18.71
N ALA A 157 10.91 -24.09 19.13
CA ALA A 157 12.28 -23.60 19.19
C ALA A 157 13.07 -24.11 17.98
N ALA A 158 13.82 -23.23 17.32
CA ALA A 158 14.56 -23.57 16.11
C ALA A 158 15.85 -24.37 16.40
N ASP A 159 16.48 -24.12 17.55
CA ASP A 159 17.74 -24.74 17.90
C ASP A 159 17.90 -24.96 19.41
N THR A 160 19.09 -25.39 19.86
CA THR A 160 19.38 -25.67 21.28
C THR A 160 19.41 -24.40 22.14
N ALA A 161 19.82 -23.25 21.62
CA ALA A 161 19.78 -21.99 22.32
C ALA A 161 18.33 -21.53 22.54
N ALA A 162 17.51 -21.61 21.51
CA ALA A 162 16.08 -21.30 21.59
C ALA A 162 15.33 -22.23 22.57
N GLN A 163 15.77 -23.49 22.70
CA GLN A 163 15.20 -24.41 23.70
C GLN A 163 15.44 -23.96 25.15
N ILE A 164 16.51 -23.23 25.43
CA ILE A 164 16.73 -22.64 26.74
C ILE A 164 15.66 -21.59 27.03
N THR A 165 15.46 -20.66 26.12
CA THR A 165 14.40 -19.65 26.19
C THR A 165 13.02 -20.28 26.30
N LYS A 166 12.72 -21.27 25.45
CA LYS A 166 11.46 -22.00 25.47
C LYS A 166 11.14 -22.54 26.88
N ARG A 167 12.07 -23.21 27.53
CA ARG A 167 11.87 -23.77 28.88
C ARG A 167 11.59 -22.67 29.89
N LYS A 168 12.31 -21.54 29.81
CA LYS A 168 12.11 -20.40 30.73
C LYS A 168 10.72 -19.79 30.53
N TRP A 169 10.31 -19.61 29.30
CA TRP A 169 9.00 -19.04 28.96
C TRP A 169 7.84 -19.97 29.28
N GLU A 170 8.02 -21.29 29.12
CA GLU A 170 7.04 -22.28 29.56
C GLU A 170 6.90 -22.26 31.08
N THR A 171 8.02 -22.19 31.85
CA THR A 171 8.00 -22.12 33.33
C THR A 171 7.32 -20.82 33.79
N ALA A 172 7.54 -19.70 33.12
CA ALA A 172 6.94 -18.41 33.46
C ALA A 172 5.54 -18.21 32.90
N ASN A 173 4.99 -19.22 32.20
CA ASN A 173 3.67 -19.20 31.59
C ASN A 173 3.47 -18.00 30.61
N VAL A 174 4.51 -17.64 29.85
CA VAL A 174 4.49 -16.50 28.92
C VAL A 174 3.43 -16.67 27.83
N ALA A 175 3.21 -17.90 27.36
CA ALA A 175 2.21 -18.17 26.33
C ALA A 175 0.80 -17.71 26.72
N GLU A 176 0.43 -17.73 28.00
CA GLU A 176 -0.88 -17.26 28.47
C GLU A 176 -1.02 -15.73 28.34
N GLN A 177 0.06 -14.99 28.61
CA GLN A 177 0.08 -13.52 28.42
C GLN A 177 -0.06 -13.16 26.94
N GLU A 178 0.70 -13.84 26.06
CA GLU A 178 0.61 -13.65 24.62
C GLU A 178 -0.78 -14.01 24.09
N ARG A 179 -1.36 -15.11 24.58
CA ARG A 179 -2.70 -15.55 24.22
C ARG A 179 -3.74 -14.51 24.62
N SER A 180 -3.67 -13.98 25.83
CA SER A 180 -4.59 -12.96 26.32
C SER A 180 -4.56 -11.72 25.43
N TYR A 181 -3.36 -11.22 25.10
CA TYR A 181 -3.22 -10.10 24.17
C TYR A 181 -3.76 -10.44 22.76
N LEU A 182 -3.30 -11.53 22.16
CA LEU A 182 -3.61 -11.88 20.78
C LEU A 182 -5.10 -12.21 20.54
N GLN A 183 -5.79 -12.72 21.57
CA GLN A 183 -7.23 -13.06 21.49
C GLN A 183 -8.15 -11.91 21.88
N GLY A 184 -7.71 -11.01 22.73
CA GLY A 184 -8.49 -9.88 23.24
C GLY A 184 -8.01 -8.55 22.65
N THR A 185 -7.06 -7.93 23.31
CA THR A 185 -6.59 -6.56 23.03
C THR A 185 -6.23 -6.32 21.56
N CYS A 186 -5.54 -7.28 20.91
CA CYS A 186 -5.17 -7.14 19.48
C CYS A 186 -6.39 -6.98 18.59
N VAL A 187 -7.41 -7.82 18.81
CA VAL A 187 -8.64 -7.80 18.00
C VAL A 187 -9.46 -6.54 18.27
N GLU A 188 -9.57 -6.13 19.52
CA GLU A 188 -10.30 -4.92 19.94
C GLU A 188 -9.67 -3.67 19.31
N TRP A 189 -8.34 -3.54 19.37
CA TRP A 189 -7.62 -2.43 18.74
C TRP A 189 -7.69 -2.48 17.22
N LEU A 190 -7.60 -3.65 16.60
CA LEU A 190 -7.78 -3.77 15.16
C LEU A 190 -9.16 -3.27 14.73
N GLN A 191 -10.22 -3.66 15.44
CA GLN A 191 -11.57 -3.18 15.15
C GLN A 191 -11.69 -1.67 15.29
N LYS A 192 -11.14 -1.10 16.38
CA LYS A 192 -11.12 0.34 16.60
C LYS A 192 -10.38 1.08 15.47
N TYR A 193 -9.21 0.58 15.05
CA TYR A 193 -8.44 1.19 13.97
C TYR A 193 -9.14 1.10 12.62
N LEU A 194 -9.83 0.02 12.33
CA LEU A 194 -10.62 -0.13 11.12
C LEU A 194 -11.82 0.84 11.06
N GLU A 195 -12.43 1.14 12.20
CA GLU A 195 -13.48 2.15 12.32
C GLU A 195 -12.89 3.57 12.15
N MET A 196 -11.79 3.87 12.81
CA MET A 196 -11.12 5.19 12.71
C MET A 196 -10.58 5.49 11.31
N GLY A 197 -10.09 4.47 10.62
CA GLY A 197 -9.45 4.56 9.31
C GLY A 197 -10.31 4.07 8.16
N GLU A 198 -11.63 3.91 8.31
CA GLU A 198 -12.53 3.29 7.34
C GLU A 198 -12.34 3.83 5.92
N ASP A 199 -12.37 5.15 5.74
CA ASP A 199 -12.21 5.80 4.43
C ASP A 199 -10.86 5.50 3.76
N THR A 200 -9.84 5.20 4.56
CA THR A 200 -8.47 4.93 4.08
C THR A 200 -8.23 3.45 3.88
N LEU A 201 -8.60 2.62 4.86
CA LEU A 201 -8.28 1.21 4.90
C LEU A 201 -9.20 0.36 4.01
N GLN A 202 -10.43 0.81 3.80
CA GLN A 202 -11.40 0.10 2.95
C GLN A 202 -11.50 0.69 1.53
N ARG A 203 -10.60 1.62 1.16
CA ARG A 203 -10.55 2.13 -0.21
C ARG A 203 -10.02 1.06 -1.16
N ALA A 204 -10.45 1.12 -2.39
CA ALA A 204 -9.86 0.35 -3.47
C ALA A 204 -9.46 1.29 -4.59
N GLU A 205 -8.15 1.49 -4.78
CA GLU A 205 -7.59 2.30 -5.86
C GLU A 205 -7.12 1.37 -6.99
N PRO A 206 -7.74 1.44 -8.16
CA PRO A 206 -7.37 0.58 -9.27
C PRO A 206 -5.98 0.91 -9.82
N PRO A 207 -5.22 -0.08 -10.33
CA PRO A 207 -3.92 0.17 -10.93
C PRO A 207 -4.02 0.99 -12.22
N LYS A 208 -3.10 1.93 -12.41
CA LYS A 208 -2.78 2.52 -13.72
C LYS A 208 -1.84 1.57 -14.44
N THR A 209 -2.28 1.06 -15.58
CA THR A 209 -1.59 -0.01 -16.27
C THR A 209 -1.11 0.40 -17.65
N HIS A 210 0.06 -0.11 -18.08
CA HIS A 210 0.57 0.04 -19.44
C HIS A 210 1.60 -1.04 -19.75
N VAL A 211 1.84 -1.28 -21.02
CA VAL A 211 2.87 -2.22 -21.49
C VAL A 211 3.97 -1.46 -22.19
N THR A 212 5.22 -1.75 -21.80
CA THR A 212 6.42 -1.20 -22.46
C THR A 212 7.17 -2.30 -23.20
N ARG A 213 7.86 -1.91 -24.29
CA ARG A 213 8.70 -2.77 -25.12
C ARG A 213 10.16 -2.32 -25.01
N HIS A 214 11.03 -3.26 -24.73
CA HIS A 214 12.46 -3.01 -24.63
C HIS A 214 13.24 -3.98 -25.52
N PRO A 215 14.24 -3.53 -26.28
CA PRO A 215 15.14 -4.43 -26.98
C PRO A 215 15.89 -5.28 -25.92
N SER A 216 15.90 -6.60 -26.12
CA SER A 216 16.76 -7.50 -25.34
C SER A 216 17.99 -7.84 -26.16
N SER A 217 19.11 -8.18 -25.52
CA SER A 217 20.41 -8.30 -26.16
C SER A 217 20.35 -9.43 -27.15
N ASP A 218 20.20 -10.25 -27.69
CA ASP A 218 20.56 -11.12 -28.82
C ASP A 218 19.43 -11.94 -29.48
N LEU A 219 18.32 -12.22 -28.81
CA LEU A 219 17.34 -13.17 -29.34
C LEU A 219 15.86 -12.78 -29.11
N GLY A 220 15.56 -11.58 -28.59
CA GLY A 220 14.18 -11.27 -28.25
C GLY A 220 13.89 -9.82 -27.93
N VAL A 221 12.64 -9.58 -27.59
CA VAL A 221 12.10 -8.32 -27.13
C VAL A 221 11.48 -8.54 -25.77
N THR A 222 11.81 -7.71 -24.78
CA THR A 222 11.16 -7.76 -23.47
C THR A 222 9.89 -6.92 -23.50
N LEU A 223 8.76 -7.53 -23.25
CA LEU A 223 7.50 -6.86 -22.92
C LEU A 223 7.39 -6.75 -21.40
N ARG A 224 7.08 -5.57 -20.89
CA ARG A 224 6.87 -5.35 -19.45
C ARG A 224 5.51 -4.72 -19.21
N CYS A 225 4.70 -5.42 -18.43
CA CYS A 225 3.39 -4.97 -17.98
C CYS A 225 3.52 -4.30 -16.61
N TRP A 226 3.11 -3.06 -16.52
CA TRP A 226 3.18 -2.22 -15.33
C TRP A 226 1.81 -2.05 -14.70
N ALA A 227 1.78 -2.13 -13.38
CA ALA A 227 0.66 -1.73 -12.54
C ALA A 227 1.19 -0.73 -11.50
N LEU A 228 0.65 0.47 -11.46
CA LEU A 228 1.12 1.59 -10.66
C LEU A 228 -0.03 2.25 -9.89
N GLY A 229 0.25 2.68 -8.65
CA GLY A 229 -0.65 3.51 -7.86
C GLY A 229 -1.93 2.77 -7.44
N PHE A 230 -1.85 1.51 -7.08
CA PHE A 230 -2.99 0.71 -6.63
C PHE A 230 -2.99 0.50 -5.12
N TYR A 231 -4.17 0.27 -4.56
CA TYR A 231 -4.39 -0.13 -3.18
C TYR A 231 -5.68 -0.98 -3.11
N PRO A 232 -5.71 -2.08 -2.33
CA PRO A 232 -4.66 -2.65 -1.50
C PRO A 232 -3.51 -3.28 -2.31
N LYS A 233 -2.52 -3.85 -1.62
CA LYS A 233 -1.29 -4.44 -2.17
C LYS A 233 -1.54 -5.67 -3.04
N GLU A 234 -2.60 -6.42 -2.76
CA GLU A 234 -2.91 -7.66 -3.46
C GLU A 234 -3.27 -7.39 -4.93
N ILE A 235 -2.53 -7.99 -5.83
CA ILE A 235 -2.71 -7.85 -7.27
C ILE A 235 -2.16 -9.08 -7.99
N SER A 236 -2.79 -9.47 -9.10
CA SER A 236 -2.30 -10.51 -9.99
C SER A 236 -1.94 -9.92 -11.36
N LEU A 237 -0.71 -10.18 -11.81
CA LEU A 237 -0.21 -9.88 -13.14
C LEU A 237 0.22 -11.18 -13.80
N THR A 238 -0.36 -11.51 -14.96
CA THR A 238 -0.01 -12.71 -15.72
C THR A 238 0.14 -12.39 -17.21
N TRP A 239 1.05 -13.09 -17.89
CA TRP A 239 1.18 -13.03 -19.34
C TRP A 239 0.57 -14.27 -19.97
N GLN A 240 -0.15 -14.08 -21.07
CA GLN A 240 -0.71 -15.17 -21.85
C GLN A 240 -0.32 -15.01 -23.32
N ARG A 241 -0.08 -16.13 -24.00
CA ARG A 241 0.03 -16.23 -25.45
C ARG A 241 -1.15 -17.01 -25.97
N GLU A 242 -1.99 -16.38 -26.79
CA GLU A 242 -3.20 -17.01 -27.35
C GLU A 242 -4.07 -17.72 -26.30
N GLY A 243 -4.19 -17.12 -25.10
CA GLY A 243 -4.95 -17.67 -23.98
C GLY A 243 -4.21 -18.71 -23.12
N GLN A 244 -2.96 -19.02 -23.44
CA GLN A 244 -2.12 -19.94 -22.65
C GLN A 244 -1.20 -19.16 -21.71
N ASP A 245 -1.20 -19.53 -20.46
CA ASP A 245 -0.39 -18.92 -19.40
C ASP A 245 1.12 -19.10 -19.68
N GLN A 246 1.89 -18.03 -19.50
CA GLN A 246 3.33 -17.95 -19.68
C GLN A 246 4.08 -17.71 -18.35
N SER A 247 3.47 -18.03 -17.21
CA SER A 247 4.02 -17.73 -15.89
C SER A 247 5.38 -18.34 -15.61
N GLN A 248 5.75 -19.46 -16.24
CA GLN A 248 7.04 -20.12 -16.04
C GLN A 248 8.22 -19.35 -16.66
N ASP A 249 7.97 -18.59 -17.73
CA ASP A 249 8.98 -17.85 -18.47
C ASP A 249 8.98 -16.35 -18.12
N MET A 250 8.14 -15.95 -17.16
CA MET A 250 7.88 -14.58 -16.76
C MET A 250 8.79 -14.15 -15.59
N GLU A 251 9.39 -12.99 -15.70
CA GLU A 251 10.02 -12.30 -14.57
C GLU A 251 8.96 -11.46 -13.85
N LEU A 252 8.73 -11.75 -12.58
CA LEU A 252 7.77 -11.06 -11.73
C LEU A 252 8.50 -10.47 -10.53
N VAL A 253 8.37 -9.15 -10.32
CA VAL A 253 8.88 -8.52 -9.10
C VAL A 253 7.86 -8.60 -7.97
N GLU A 254 8.35 -8.59 -6.74
CA GLU A 254 7.46 -8.42 -5.59
C GLU A 254 6.77 -7.06 -5.63
N THR A 255 5.51 -7.01 -5.16
CA THR A 255 4.77 -5.77 -5.00
C THR A 255 5.51 -4.86 -4.02
N ARG A 256 5.77 -3.63 -4.42
CA ARG A 256 6.56 -2.66 -3.64
C ARG A 256 5.79 -1.36 -3.43
N PRO A 257 6.04 -0.64 -2.31
CA PRO A 257 5.39 0.63 -2.05
C PRO A 257 5.85 1.72 -3.03
N SER A 258 4.92 2.59 -3.45
CA SER A 258 5.21 3.76 -4.28
C SER A 258 5.71 4.96 -3.45
N GLY A 259 5.45 4.97 -2.13
CA GLY A 259 5.86 6.04 -1.21
C GLY A 259 4.73 7.02 -0.84
N ASP A 260 3.59 6.94 -1.52
CA ASP A 260 2.39 7.75 -1.32
C ASP A 260 1.21 6.98 -0.70
N GLY A 261 1.46 5.79 -0.18
CA GLY A 261 0.44 4.88 0.37
C GLY A 261 -0.19 3.95 -0.66
N THR A 262 0.29 3.97 -1.90
CA THR A 262 -0.07 3.03 -2.96
C THR A 262 1.06 2.07 -3.27
N PHE A 263 0.80 1.10 -4.14
CA PHE A 263 1.76 0.06 -4.52
C PHE A 263 2.04 0.05 -6.01
N GLN A 264 3.13 -0.62 -6.38
CA GLN A 264 3.53 -0.85 -7.76
C GLN A 264 4.07 -2.25 -7.95
N LYS A 265 3.85 -2.80 -9.15
CA LYS A 265 4.33 -4.11 -9.58
C LYS A 265 4.53 -4.15 -11.07
N TRP A 266 5.40 -5.00 -11.56
CA TRP A 266 5.49 -5.31 -12.98
C TRP A 266 5.78 -6.79 -13.22
N ALA A 267 5.38 -7.25 -14.39
CA ALA A 267 5.67 -8.57 -14.92
C ALA A 267 6.31 -8.43 -16.31
N ALA A 268 7.43 -9.09 -16.56
CA ALA A 268 8.13 -9.02 -17.83
C ALA A 268 8.27 -10.41 -18.48
N LEU A 269 8.23 -10.43 -19.80
CA LEU A 269 8.37 -11.64 -20.61
C LEU A 269 9.25 -11.35 -21.83
N VAL A 270 10.17 -12.24 -22.16
CA VAL A 270 10.96 -12.15 -23.40
C VAL A 270 10.23 -12.91 -24.49
N VAL A 271 9.98 -12.22 -25.60
CA VAL A 271 9.19 -12.74 -26.74
C VAL A 271 9.99 -12.62 -28.04
N PRO A 272 9.73 -13.48 -29.07
CA PRO A 272 10.34 -13.35 -30.40
C PRO A 272 9.99 -12.01 -31.03
N PRO A 273 10.94 -11.35 -31.72
CA PRO A 273 10.67 -10.11 -32.44
C PRO A 273 9.62 -10.31 -33.53
N GLY A 274 8.61 -9.45 -33.54
CA GLY A 274 7.48 -9.51 -34.48
C GLY A 274 6.27 -10.30 -33.97
N GLU A 275 6.38 -11.01 -32.84
CA GLU A 275 5.27 -11.73 -32.22
C GLU A 275 4.63 -11.00 -31.04
N GLU A 276 5.00 -9.75 -30.77
CA GLU A 276 4.57 -8.99 -29.59
C GLU A 276 3.04 -8.92 -29.46
N GLN A 277 2.33 -8.88 -30.60
CA GLN A 277 0.86 -8.81 -30.64
C GLN A 277 0.16 -10.11 -30.23
N SER A 278 0.86 -11.23 -30.20
CA SER A 278 0.32 -12.51 -29.75
C SER A 278 0.24 -12.66 -28.23
N TYR A 279 0.83 -11.69 -27.50
CA TYR A 279 0.90 -11.73 -26.05
C TYR A 279 -0.02 -10.69 -25.43
N THR A 280 -0.68 -11.10 -24.35
CA THR A 280 -1.56 -10.26 -23.53
C THR A 280 -1.18 -10.32 -22.07
N CYS A 281 -1.14 -9.16 -21.41
CA CYS A 281 -1.02 -9.05 -19.97
C CYS A 281 -2.42 -8.98 -19.34
N HIS A 282 -2.66 -9.80 -18.34
CA HIS A 282 -3.89 -9.84 -17.58
C HIS A 282 -3.63 -9.30 -16.17
N VAL A 283 -4.46 -8.34 -15.76
CA VAL A 283 -4.37 -7.67 -14.46
C VAL A 283 -5.67 -7.90 -13.70
N GLN A 284 -5.56 -8.44 -12.49
CA GLN A 284 -6.67 -8.59 -11.56
C GLN A 284 -6.37 -7.82 -10.28
N HIS A 285 -7.30 -6.97 -9.88
CA HIS A 285 -7.21 -6.18 -8.66
C HIS A 285 -8.61 -5.83 -8.17
N GLU A 286 -8.78 -5.75 -6.86
CA GLU A 286 -10.09 -5.46 -6.24
C GLU A 286 -10.69 -4.12 -6.68
N GLY A 287 -9.87 -3.09 -6.96
CA GLY A 287 -10.30 -1.78 -7.46
C GLY A 287 -10.78 -1.78 -8.93
N LEU A 288 -10.65 -2.88 -9.63
CA LEU A 288 -11.11 -3.03 -11.02
C LEU A 288 -12.50 -3.67 -11.04
N GLN A 289 -13.43 -3.12 -11.81
CA GLN A 289 -14.75 -3.72 -12.00
C GLN A 289 -14.68 -5.05 -12.73
N GLU A 290 -13.75 -5.16 -13.69
CA GLU A 290 -13.45 -6.36 -14.47
C GLU A 290 -11.93 -6.49 -14.66
N PRO A 291 -11.39 -7.71 -14.76
CA PRO A 291 -9.97 -7.91 -15.07
C PRO A 291 -9.57 -7.20 -16.37
N LEU A 292 -8.41 -6.54 -16.36
CA LEU A 292 -7.90 -5.86 -17.55
C LEU A 292 -7.07 -6.81 -18.41
N THR A 293 -7.22 -6.66 -19.73
CA THR A 293 -6.36 -7.32 -20.73
C THR A 293 -5.64 -6.25 -21.54
N LEU A 294 -4.33 -6.25 -21.50
CA LEU A 294 -3.46 -5.27 -22.12
C LEU A 294 -2.60 -5.92 -23.20
N ARG A 295 -2.29 -5.15 -24.25
CA ARG A 295 -1.29 -5.49 -25.27
C ARG A 295 -0.28 -4.36 -25.40
N TRP A 296 0.86 -4.65 -25.96
CA TRP A 296 1.78 -3.61 -26.37
C TRP A 296 1.22 -2.88 -27.59
N ASP A 297 1.03 -1.56 -27.47
CA ASP A 297 0.65 -0.71 -28.60
C ASP A 297 1.89 0.01 -29.12
N PRO A 298 2.24 -0.19 -30.41
CA PRO A 298 3.34 0.54 -31.00
C PRO A 298 3.03 2.05 -30.98
N PRO A 299 4.02 2.90 -30.69
CA PRO A 299 3.83 4.34 -30.73
C PRO A 299 3.31 4.74 -32.09
N GLN A 300 2.16 5.41 -32.13
CA GLN A 300 1.59 5.92 -33.38
C GLN A 300 2.61 6.89 -33.98
N THR A 301 3.04 6.61 -35.19
CA THR A 301 3.82 7.58 -35.98
C THR A 301 3.01 8.87 -36.04
N PRO A 302 3.55 10.01 -35.58
CA PRO A 302 2.81 11.26 -35.67
C PRO A 302 2.45 11.49 -37.14
N VAL A 303 1.16 11.58 -37.39
CA VAL A 303 0.67 11.92 -38.74
C VAL A 303 1.39 13.21 -39.15
N PRO A 304 2.15 13.24 -40.24
CA PRO A 304 2.93 14.41 -40.59
C PRO A 304 1.96 15.60 -40.78
N ILE A 305 1.89 16.43 -39.76
CA ILE A 305 1.06 17.68 -39.75
C ILE A 305 1.34 18.51 -40.99
N VAL A 306 2.55 18.40 -41.55
CA VAL A 306 2.98 18.99 -42.80
C VAL A 306 2.07 18.59 -44.00
N GLY A 307 1.64 17.33 -44.08
CA GLY A 307 0.72 16.88 -45.14
C GLY A 307 -0.69 17.50 -45.02
N ILE A 308 -1.18 17.64 -43.77
CA ILE A 308 -2.51 18.25 -43.53
C ILE A 308 -2.45 19.76 -43.77
N THR A 309 -1.39 20.44 -43.33
CA THR A 309 -1.24 21.89 -43.56
C THR A 309 -1.05 22.24 -45.01
N VAL A 310 -0.23 21.48 -45.77
CA VAL A 310 -0.08 21.65 -47.22
C VAL A 310 -1.40 21.38 -47.95
N GLY A 311 -2.13 20.34 -47.56
CA GLY A 311 -3.45 20.05 -48.16
C GLY A 311 -4.45 21.18 -47.91
N LEU A 312 -4.53 21.70 -46.68
CA LEU A 312 -5.40 22.84 -46.33
C LEU A 312 -5.02 24.11 -47.11
N VAL A 313 -3.73 24.42 -47.22
CA VAL A 313 -3.24 25.59 -47.97
C VAL A 313 -3.59 25.46 -49.48
N LEU A 314 -3.43 24.28 -50.06
CA LEU A 314 -3.79 24.04 -51.46
C LEU A 314 -5.31 24.20 -51.69
N VAL A 315 -6.15 23.74 -50.77
CA VAL A 315 -7.61 23.91 -50.86
C VAL A 315 -8.00 25.38 -50.73
N LEU A 316 -7.39 26.12 -49.82
CA LEU A 316 -7.62 27.55 -49.65
C LEU A 316 -7.17 28.36 -50.89
N VAL A 317 -6.01 28.06 -51.45
CA VAL A 317 -5.51 28.70 -52.67
C VAL A 317 -6.41 28.40 -53.87
N ALA A 318 -6.82 27.13 -54.03
CA ALA A 318 -7.76 26.75 -55.10
C ALA A 318 -9.13 27.45 -54.93
N GLY A 319 -9.66 27.52 -53.70
CA GLY A 319 -10.87 28.24 -53.35
C GLY A 319 -10.77 29.74 -53.65
N ALA A 320 -9.64 30.36 -53.27
CA ALA A 320 -9.38 31.78 -53.58
C ALA A 320 -9.27 32.06 -55.06
N MET A 321 -8.65 31.18 -55.85
CA MET A 321 -8.59 31.31 -57.31
C MET A 321 -9.98 31.20 -57.97
N VAL A 322 -10.78 30.21 -57.51
CA VAL A 322 -12.17 30.07 -58.00
C VAL A 322 -13.02 31.29 -57.65
N ALA A 323 -12.93 31.76 -56.41
CA ALA A 323 -13.61 32.99 -55.95
C ALA A 323 -13.15 34.21 -56.76
N GLY A 324 -11.83 34.36 -56.98
CA GLY A 324 -11.27 35.43 -57.84
C GLY A 324 -11.80 35.42 -59.26
N VAL A 325 -11.89 34.25 -59.88
CA VAL A 325 -12.46 34.08 -61.25
C VAL A 325 -13.94 34.42 -61.23
N VAL A 326 -14.71 34.01 -60.23
CA VAL A 326 -16.15 34.34 -60.15
C VAL A 326 -16.36 35.82 -59.92
N ILE A 327 -15.59 36.47 -59.08
CA ILE A 327 -15.65 37.94 -58.83
C ILE A 327 -15.25 38.67 -60.12
N TRP A 328 -14.15 38.26 -60.75
CA TRP A 328 -13.70 38.88 -62.02
C TRP A 328 -14.77 38.74 -63.14
N ARG A 329 -15.41 37.57 -63.24
CA ARG A 329 -16.54 37.39 -64.15
C ARG A 329 -17.74 38.28 -63.80
N LYS A 330 -18.07 38.44 -62.53
CA LYS A 330 -19.17 39.27 -62.03
C LYS A 330 -18.89 40.74 -62.16
N MET A 331 -17.65 41.19 -62.06
CA MET A 331 -17.23 42.56 -62.32
C MET A 331 -17.26 42.90 -63.78
N ARG A 332 -17.04 41.93 -64.68
CA ARG A 332 -17.08 42.11 -66.10
C ARG A 332 -18.51 42.11 -66.68
N SER A 333 -19.49 41.63 -65.89
CA SER A 333 -20.91 41.55 -66.36
C SER A 333 -21.85 42.51 -65.62
N GLY A 334 -21.36 43.50 -64.84
CA GLY A 334 -22.23 44.32 -64.01
C GLY A 334 -21.86 45.79 -64.05
N GLU A 335 -22.14 46.47 -65.12
CA GLU A 335 -22.44 47.91 -65.06
C GLU A 335 -23.96 48.04 -64.98
N LYS A 336 -24.47 48.54 -63.80
CA LYS A 336 -25.59 49.46 -63.61
C LYS A 336 -26.33 49.22 -62.26
N GLY A 337 -26.42 50.32 -61.53
CA GLY A 337 -27.50 50.62 -60.58
C GLY A 337 -27.20 50.24 -59.08
N GLY A 338 -26.80 51.04 -58.21
CA GLY A 338 -27.44 52.17 -57.57
C GLY A 338 -27.99 51.84 -56.22
N SER A 339 -27.49 52.56 -55.22
CA SER A 339 -28.18 53.11 -54.03
C SER A 339 -28.19 52.38 -52.67
N TYR A 340 -27.48 53.01 -51.75
CA TYR A 340 -27.78 53.36 -50.33
C TYR A 340 -28.55 52.38 -49.41
N THR A 341 -28.13 52.18 -48.26
CA THR A 341 -28.14 52.90 -46.97
C THR A 341 -27.56 52.01 -45.87
N GLN A 342 -26.56 52.44 -45.11
CA GLN A 342 -26.57 53.02 -43.78
C GLN A 342 -27.45 52.21 -42.77
N ALA A 343 -27.03 51.84 -41.61
CA ALA A 343 -26.12 52.33 -40.57
C ALA A 343 -26.23 51.46 -39.33
N ALA A 344 -25.20 51.51 -38.58
CA ALA A 344 -25.15 51.63 -37.11
C ALA A 344 -25.67 50.41 -36.28
N GLY A 345 -25.10 50.02 -35.31
CA GLY A 345 -24.08 50.45 -34.38
C GLY A 345 -24.12 49.58 -33.17
N SER A 346 -22.98 49.45 -32.58
CA SER A 346 -22.69 49.53 -31.16
C SER A 346 -23.51 48.65 -30.22
N ASP A 347 -23.02 48.14 -29.16
CA ASP A 347 -21.90 48.30 -28.28
C ASP A 347 -21.98 47.24 -27.19
N SER A 348 -20.81 46.90 -26.70
CA SER A 348 -20.40 46.93 -25.31
C SER A 348 -21.01 45.93 -24.32
N ALA A 349 -20.17 45.17 -23.82
CA ALA A 349 -19.40 45.37 -22.58
C ALA A 349 -19.92 44.65 -21.35
N GLN A 350 -18.96 43.98 -20.72
CA GLN A 350 -18.66 44.09 -19.26
C GLN A 350 -19.72 43.45 -18.35
N GLY A 351 -19.36 42.59 -17.50
CA GLY A 351 -18.25 42.54 -16.53
C GLY A 351 -18.78 42.14 -15.20
N SER A 352 -17.91 41.64 -14.43
CA SER A 352 -17.83 41.75 -12.97
C SER A 352 -18.57 40.76 -12.09
N ASP A 353 -17.74 39.95 -11.46
CA ASP A 353 -17.49 39.87 -10.02
C ASP A 353 -18.69 40.01 -9.11
N VAL A 354 -18.75 39.15 -8.11
CA VAL A 354 -18.80 39.52 -6.70
C VAL A 354 -19.02 38.34 -5.76
N PHE A 355 -17.96 38.03 -4.98
CA PHE A 355 -17.91 37.84 -3.51
C PHE A 355 -18.88 36.88 -2.79
N LEU A 356 -18.18 36.09 -1.97
CA LEU A 356 -18.58 35.43 -0.71
C LEU A 356 -19.36 36.37 0.23
N PRO A 357 -20.08 35.84 1.21
CA PRO A 357 -19.48 35.81 2.54
C PRO A 357 -19.72 34.52 3.35
N MET A 358 -18.74 34.32 4.24
CA MET A 358 -18.84 33.57 5.51
C MET A 358 -19.95 34.13 6.40
N ASP A 359 -20.52 33.35 7.26
CA ASP A 359 -20.35 33.45 8.69
C ASP A 359 -21.21 32.46 9.49
N PRO A 360 -20.90 32.38 10.78
CA PRO A 360 -20.80 31.15 11.56
C PRO A 360 -21.96 31.03 12.57
N ARG A 361 -22.19 29.80 13.05
CA ARG A 361 -22.72 29.65 14.43
C ARG A 361 -22.39 28.28 14.97
N GLY A 362 -21.63 28.31 16.05
CA GLY A 362 -21.37 27.21 16.93
C GLY A 362 -22.60 26.79 17.70
N GLU A 363 -22.65 25.55 17.97
CA GLU A 363 -23.34 25.01 19.14
C GLU A 363 -22.47 23.93 19.76
N THR A 364 -22.11 24.19 20.98
CA THR A 364 -21.53 23.27 21.95
C THR A 364 -22.56 22.18 22.26
N LEU A 365 -22.16 20.94 22.18
CA LEU A 365 -22.84 19.84 22.87
C LEU A 365 -21.83 19.18 23.82
N GLU A 366 -22.24 19.27 25.08
CA GLU A 366 -21.61 18.69 26.25
C GLU A 366 -21.59 17.15 26.20
N GLY A 367 -20.49 16.62 26.68
CA GLY A 367 -20.25 15.45 27.50
C GLY A 367 -21.13 14.20 27.32
N LEU A 368 -20.49 13.14 26.88
CA LEU A 368 -20.78 11.79 27.33
C LEU A 368 -19.45 11.20 27.79
N ASP A 369 -19.36 11.04 29.12
CA ASP A 369 -18.31 10.31 29.78
C ASP A 369 -18.28 8.85 29.27
N GLY A 370 -17.34 8.56 28.37
CA GLY A 370 -16.97 7.21 27.99
C GLY A 370 -15.85 6.76 28.93
N GLU A 371 -16.13 5.76 29.74
CA GLU A 371 -15.14 5.08 30.57
C GLU A 371 -13.93 4.69 29.71
N GLY A 372 -12.75 5.22 30.10
CA GLY A 372 -11.49 4.98 29.42
C GLY A 372 -11.14 3.49 29.46
N VAL A 373 -11.21 2.83 28.34
CA VAL A 373 -10.47 1.59 28.08
C VAL A 373 -9.01 1.97 28.12
N GLY A 374 -8.28 1.41 29.09
CA GLY A 374 -6.86 1.71 29.30
C GLY A 374 -6.04 1.59 28.03
N ALA A 375 -5.08 2.49 27.87
CA ALA A 375 -4.20 2.60 26.72
C ALA A 375 -3.18 1.44 26.65
N GLU A 376 -3.62 0.22 26.39
CA GLU A 376 -2.76 -0.95 26.20
C GLU A 376 -2.87 -1.48 24.75
N GLY A 377 -2.61 -0.62 23.76
CA GLY A 377 -2.64 -1.01 22.35
C GLY A 377 -1.45 -1.83 21.88
N VAL A 378 -0.29 -1.74 22.53
CA VAL A 378 0.94 -2.45 22.15
C VAL A 378 1.34 -3.45 23.23
N PRO A 379 1.62 -4.72 22.88
CA PRO A 379 2.03 -5.72 23.85
C PRO A 379 3.44 -5.49 24.37
N TRP A 380 3.68 -5.99 25.57
CA TRP A 380 4.99 -6.08 26.15
C TRP A 380 5.80 -7.22 25.52
N VAL A 381 7.06 -6.97 25.18
CA VAL A 381 7.98 -8.04 24.80
C VAL A 381 8.48 -8.70 26.08
N THR A 382 8.38 -10.01 26.13
CA THR A 382 8.87 -10.77 27.27
C THR A 382 10.40 -10.87 27.25
N GLY A 383 11.03 -10.61 28.38
CA GLY A 383 12.47 -10.79 28.57
C GLY A 383 12.90 -12.25 28.40
N ILE A 384 14.04 -12.46 27.76
CA ILE A 384 14.76 -13.72 27.82
C ILE A 384 15.56 -13.66 29.13
N PHE A 385 15.04 -14.28 30.18
CA PHE A 385 15.63 -14.19 31.53
C PHE A 385 17.10 -14.63 31.53
N GLU A 386 17.99 -13.77 32.02
CA GLU A 386 19.34 -14.17 32.44
C GLU A 386 19.17 -15.16 33.57
N GLY A 387 19.51 -16.40 33.34
CA GLY A 387 19.54 -17.39 34.40
C GLY A 387 20.85 -17.26 35.15
N ASP A 388 20.79 -17.18 36.48
CA ASP A 388 21.93 -17.51 37.31
C ASP A 388 22.47 -18.89 36.91
N VAL A 389 23.75 -18.93 36.54
CA VAL A 389 24.51 -20.15 36.26
C VAL A 389 24.84 -20.78 37.58
#